data_c04f2d284438c03a42867a0187d1bded
#
_entry.id   c04f2d284438c03a42867a0187d1bded
#
_cell.length_a   1.000
_cell.length_b   1.000
_cell.length_c   1.000
_cell.angle_alpha   90.00
_cell.angle_beta   90.00
_cell.angle_gamma   90.00
#
_symmetry.space_group_name_H-M   'P 1'
#
loop_
_entity.id
_entity.type
_entity.pdbx_description
1 polymer ?
#
loop_
_entity_poly.entity_id
_entity_poly.type
_entity_poly.pdbx_seq_one_letter_code
_entity_poly.pdbx_strand_id
1 'polypeptide(L)'
;MGIAALAFASCAKDTVKEASQGLAIDFRVAAQTRAAETTTANLSEFKVTAVSVNAEGAQTTNYFTDVTFAKSDEGAFFFSNPAYYWPNEGSLAFVAWAPVALTGVSVDNAAKTLADFAPAASVADQVDFVAATASGSKANETSGVALTFNHKLSQIQIKAKNAHEGYTYTVKGIRISNVVGQADFNFTTSAWDLTDAAATTQYQVDFAAPVTLAAEAVSLLPANIVVDEATVTSGSAMLIPQALATVATDAAFELYVNVVSDGGSQVFPETDEDEYGWMQIPINTEWVAGNSYLYTLDLTQGSVLGEPIKFTTEVTAWPSPATGVNIPEVEEETPAEGI
;
A
#
# COMPACT_ATOMS: atom_id res chain seq x y z
N MET A 1 29.25 5.49 73.89
CA MET A 1 28.33 4.78 73.04
C MET A 1 27.66 5.80 72.08
N GLY A 2 28.18 5.92 70.91
CA GLY A 2 27.67 6.86 69.92
C GLY A 2 26.74 6.12 68.93
N ILE A 3 25.54 6.63 68.71
CA ILE A 3 24.61 6.14 67.78
C ILE A 3 24.73 7.05 66.54
N ALA A 4 25.24 6.48 65.47
CA ALA A 4 25.28 7.15 64.14
C ALA A 4 23.91 7.05 63.48
N ALA A 5 23.26 8.18 63.18
CA ALA A 5 22.08 8.27 62.38
C ALA A 5 22.47 8.31 60.88
N LEU A 6 22.13 7.26 60.14
CA LEU A 6 22.19 7.27 58.68
C LEU A 6 21.03 8.10 58.14
N ALA A 7 21.33 9.22 57.50
CA ALA A 7 20.38 9.97 56.69
C ALA A 7 20.24 9.29 55.34
N PHE A 8 19.08 8.73 55.05
CA PHE A 8 18.67 8.34 53.69
C PHE A 8 18.30 9.60 52.90
N ALA A 9 19.17 10.04 52.03
CA ALA A 9 18.81 11.02 51.03
C ALA A 9 17.97 10.30 49.93
N SER A 10 16.64 10.44 50.02
CA SER A 10 15.73 10.04 49.00
C SER A 10 15.88 10.99 47.80
N CYS A 11 16.39 10.49 46.69
CA CYS A 11 16.31 11.16 45.40
C CYS A 11 14.85 11.20 44.90
N ALA A 12 14.11 12.20 45.35
CA ALA A 12 12.81 12.54 44.82
C ALA A 12 12.97 13.66 43.79
N LYS A 13 13.56 13.37 42.62
CA LYS A 13 13.74 14.39 41.59
C LYS A 13 13.24 14.02 40.18
N ASP A 14 12.82 12.78 39.96
CA ASP A 14 12.35 12.37 38.63
C ASP A 14 10.82 12.26 38.48
N THR A 15 10.09 12.09 39.58
CA THR A 15 8.63 11.93 39.54
C THR A 15 7.85 13.24 39.37
N VAL A 16 8.47 14.41 39.58
CA VAL A 16 7.79 15.71 39.48
C VAL A 16 7.81 16.27 38.05
N LYS A 17 8.72 15.78 37.18
CA LYS A 17 8.76 16.22 35.77
C LYS A 17 7.73 15.52 34.88
N GLU A 18 7.41 14.28 35.18
CA GLU A 18 6.42 13.52 34.37
C GLU A 18 4.99 14.03 34.57
N ALA A 19 4.63 14.47 35.78
CA ALA A 19 3.30 14.99 36.09
C ALA A 19 2.98 16.37 35.46
N SER A 20 3.99 17.07 34.89
CA SER A 20 3.81 18.40 34.29
C SER A 20 3.76 18.39 32.76
N GLN A 21 4.04 17.28 32.08
CA GLN A 21 4.15 17.23 30.62
C GLN A 21 2.86 16.76 29.92
N GLY A 22 1.88 16.23 30.66
CA GLY A 22 0.67 15.65 30.08
C GLY A 22 0.89 14.26 29.48
N LEU A 23 -0.08 13.72 28.75
CA LEU A 23 0.04 12.46 28.04
C LEU A 23 0.76 12.67 26.69
N ALA A 24 1.51 11.67 26.26
CA ALA A 24 2.22 11.70 25.00
C ALA A 24 1.24 11.72 23.81
N ILE A 25 1.71 12.25 22.69
CA ILE A 25 0.99 12.14 21.43
C ILE A 25 0.99 10.67 21.00
N ASP A 26 -0.18 10.11 20.77
CA ASP A 26 -0.38 8.78 20.25
C ASP A 26 -1.40 8.77 19.10
N PHE A 27 -1.38 7.69 18.33
CA PHE A 27 -2.26 7.51 17.20
C PHE A 27 -3.06 6.22 17.33
N ARG A 28 -4.29 6.27 16.79
CA ARG A 28 -5.11 5.09 16.52
C ARG A 28 -5.25 4.90 15.02
N VAL A 29 -5.12 3.67 14.57
CA VAL A 29 -5.35 3.31 13.18
C VAL A 29 -6.66 2.52 13.12
N ALA A 30 -7.59 2.97 12.30
CA ALA A 30 -8.86 2.26 12.09
C ALA A 30 -8.60 0.90 11.43
N ALA A 31 -9.27 -0.15 11.92
CA ALA A 31 -8.95 -1.54 11.60
C ALA A 31 -9.26 -1.92 10.15
N GLN A 32 -8.34 -2.66 9.52
CA GLN A 32 -8.62 -3.47 8.32
C GLN A 32 -7.79 -4.71 8.15
N THR A 33 -8.33 -5.61 7.31
CA THR A 33 -7.80 -6.94 7.11
C THR A 33 -7.30 -7.15 5.69
N ARG A 34 -6.13 -7.77 5.57
CA ARG A 34 -5.56 -8.75 4.63
C ARG A 34 -4.39 -8.35 3.75
N ALA A 35 -3.30 -9.06 3.94
CA ALA A 35 -2.25 -9.70 3.14
C ALA A 35 -1.37 -8.84 2.24
N ALA A 36 -0.05 -9.00 2.22
CA ALA A 36 1.02 -8.25 1.53
C ALA A 36 0.73 -6.75 1.28
N GLU A 37 -0.52 -6.40 1.38
CA GLU A 37 -1.17 -5.11 1.48
C GLU A 37 -0.99 -4.60 2.90
N THR A 38 -0.73 -3.33 3.06
CA THR A 38 -0.68 -2.70 4.37
C THR A 38 -2.08 -2.65 4.96
N THR A 39 -2.32 -3.44 5.97
CA THR A 39 -3.59 -3.50 6.70
C THR A 39 -3.36 -3.08 8.13
N THR A 40 -4.41 -2.78 8.88
CA THR A 40 -4.26 -2.52 10.33
C THR A 40 -3.84 -3.75 11.11
N ALA A 41 -4.07 -4.95 10.59
CA ALA A 41 -3.62 -6.17 11.22
C ALA A 41 -2.09 -6.31 11.12
N ASN A 42 -1.50 -5.97 9.96
CA ASN A 42 -0.07 -6.08 9.71
C ASN A 42 0.69 -4.74 9.78
N LEU A 43 -0.02 -3.60 9.90
CA LEU A 43 0.62 -2.30 10.12
C LEU A 43 1.15 -2.26 11.56
N SER A 44 2.44 -2.53 11.70
CA SER A 44 3.15 -2.51 13.00
C SER A 44 3.79 -1.17 13.30
N GLU A 45 4.12 -0.38 12.26
CA GLU A 45 4.77 0.93 12.40
C GLU A 45 4.53 1.80 11.17
N PHE A 46 4.61 3.11 11.37
CA PHE A 46 4.56 4.11 10.31
C PHE A 46 5.34 5.35 10.73
N LYS A 47 5.70 6.19 9.77
CA LYS A 47 6.32 7.50 10.04
C LYS A 47 5.29 8.60 10.09
N VAL A 48 5.57 9.62 10.89
CA VAL A 48 4.77 10.84 11.00
C VAL A 48 5.67 12.05 11.02
N THR A 49 5.28 13.08 10.28
CA THR A 49 5.74 14.46 10.48
C THR A 49 4.57 15.31 10.97
N ALA A 50 4.81 16.10 12.02
CA ALA A 50 3.85 17.04 12.57
C ALA A 50 4.28 18.49 12.29
N VAL A 51 3.34 19.29 11.80
CA VAL A 51 3.52 20.72 11.54
C VAL A 51 2.64 21.51 12.51
N SER A 52 3.23 22.48 13.19
CA SER A 52 2.51 23.36 14.11
C SER A 52 1.51 24.24 13.36
N VAL A 53 0.32 24.37 13.92
CA VAL A 53 -0.75 25.23 13.41
C VAL A 53 -1.07 26.29 14.46
N ASN A 54 -0.94 27.56 14.09
CA ASN A 54 -1.20 28.68 14.99
C ASN A 54 -2.71 28.91 15.21
N ALA A 55 -3.06 29.89 16.05
CA ALA A 55 -4.45 30.21 16.37
C ALA A 55 -5.28 30.68 15.16
N GLU A 56 -4.63 31.24 14.15
CA GLU A 56 -5.23 31.69 12.88
C GLU A 56 -5.41 30.53 11.88
N GLY A 57 -4.99 29.30 12.22
CA GLY A 57 -5.09 28.13 11.36
C GLY A 57 -3.95 28.00 10.34
N ALA A 58 -2.93 28.85 10.40
CA ALA A 58 -1.80 28.77 9.51
C ALA A 58 -0.75 27.76 10.01
N GLN A 59 -0.26 26.93 9.11
CA GLN A 59 0.88 26.04 9.38
C GLN A 59 2.17 26.87 9.45
N THR A 60 3.03 26.57 10.41
CA THR A 60 4.22 27.39 10.69
C THR A 60 5.52 26.60 10.56
N THR A 61 5.88 25.80 11.54
CA THR A 61 7.14 25.05 11.57
C THR A 61 6.89 23.58 11.89
N ASN A 62 7.81 22.72 11.51
CA ASN A 62 7.75 21.32 11.92
C ASN A 62 7.88 21.23 13.45
N TYR A 63 6.97 20.51 14.06
CA TYR A 63 7.00 20.17 15.47
C TYR A 63 7.90 18.97 15.74
N PHE A 64 7.76 17.95 14.89
CA PHE A 64 8.70 16.84 14.73
C PHE A 64 8.67 16.34 13.27
N THR A 65 9.72 15.67 12.84
CA THR A 65 9.90 15.22 11.45
C THR A 65 10.32 13.76 11.42
N ASP A 66 9.70 12.97 10.54
CA ASP A 66 10.05 11.57 10.23
C ASP A 66 10.14 10.65 11.45
N VAL A 67 9.28 10.88 12.44
CA VAL A 67 9.25 10.09 13.67
C VAL A 67 8.48 8.80 13.43
N THR A 68 9.10 7.67 13.78
CA THR A 68 8.44 6.36 13.73
C THR A 68 7.53 6.19 14.95
N PHE A 69 6.30 5.81 14.68
CA PHE A 69 5.31 5.38 15.65
C PHE A 69 5.07 3.88 15.47
N ALA A 70 5.29 3.12 16.54
CA ALA A 70 5.14 1.67 16.54
C ALA A 70 3.95 1.24 17.40
N LYS A 71 3.31 0.15 17.00
CA LYS A 71 2.16 -0.44 17.69
C LYS A 71 2.59 -0.97 19.05
N SER A 72 1.82 -0.67 20.10
CA SER A 72 2.04 -1.24 21.43
C SER A 72 1.59 -2.71 21.47
N ASP A 73 2.25 -3.50 22.33
CA ASP A 73 1.93 -4.91 22.53
C ASP A 73 0.50 -5.14 23.09
N GLU A 74 -0.05 -4.14 23.79
CA GLU A 74 -1.32 -4.25 24.54
C GLU A 74 -2.52 -3.57 23.86
N GLY A 75 -2.37 -3.00 22.64
CA GLY A 75 -3.49 -2.23 22.16
C GLY A 75 -3.50 -1.74 20.72
N ALA A 76 -4.49 -0.90 20.44
CA ALA A 76 -4.74 -0.28 19.16
C ALA A 76 -3.95 1.03 18.97
N PHE A 77 -3.07 1.40 19.91
CA PHE A 77 -2.33 2.65 19.90
C PHE A 77 -0.92 2.48 19.39
N PHE A 78 -0.42 3.53 18.75
CA PHE A 78 0.93 3.65 18.24
C PHE A 78 1.66 4.78 18.97
N PHE A 79 2.86 4.51 19.46
CA PHE A 79 3.69 5.42 20.24
C PHE A 79 5.06 5.60 19.60
N SER A 80 5.67 6.75 19.85
CA SER A 80 7.07 7.02 19.48
C SER A 80 8.01 6.85 20.66
N ASN A 81 9.28 6.57 20.36
CA ASN A 81 10.36 6.59 21.33
C ASN A 81 11.55 7.38 20.74
N PRO A 82 11.91 8.57 21.31
CA PRO A 82 11.32 9.22 22.49
C PRO A 82 9.87 9.69 22.28
N ALA A 83 9.12 9.84 23.38
CA ALA A 83 7.75 10.35 23.34
C ALA A 83 7.72 11.85 23.01
N TYR A 84 6.75 12.27 22.23
CA TYR A 84 6.41 13.67 21.96
C TYR A 84 5.12 14.05 22.67
N TYR A 85 5.03 15.29 23.13
CA TYR A 85 3.90 15.80 23.93
C TYR A 85 3.18 16.91 23.17
N TRP A 86 1.94 17.13 23.54
CA TRP A 86 1.12 18.18 22.93
C TRP A 86 1.66 19.58 23.28
N PRO A 87 1.63 20.53 22.32
CA PRO A 87 1.87 21.93 22.64
C PRO A 87 0.78 22.43 23.58
N ASN A 88 1.14 23.40 24.45
CA ASN A 88 0.16 23.97 25.38
C ASN A 88 -0.95 24.77 24.68
N GLU A 89 -0.65 25.33 23.52
CA GLU A 89 -1.56 26.13 22.70
C GLU A 89 -1.43 25.74 21.22
N GLY A 90 -2.48 26.01 20.44
CA GLY A 90 -2.53 25.67 19.02
C GLY A 90 -2.88 24.20 18.75
N SER A 91 -2.60 23.78 17.54
CA SER A 91 -2.85 22.41 17.07
C SER A 91 -1.69 21.93 16.20
N LEU A 92 -1.73 20.64 15.84
CA LEU A 92 -0.76 20.00 14.97
C LEU A 92 -1.49 19.43 13.75
N ALA A 93 -0.89 19.61 12.58
CA ALA A 93 -1.26 18.91 11.36
C ALA A 93 -0.28 17.76 11.14
N PHE A 94 -0.79 16.55 10.91
CA PHE A 94 -0.01 15.33 10.78
C PHE A 94 -0.07 14.82 9.33
N VAL A 95 1.08 14.39 8.84
CA VAL A 95 1.22 13.57 7.64
C VAL A 95 1.87 12.27 8.07
N ALA A 96 1.21 11.16 7.79
CA ALA A 96 1.66 9.82 8.15
C ALA A 96 1.77 8.95 6.91
N TRP A 97 2.77 8.05 6.88
CA TRP A 97 2.99 7.13 5.76
C TRP A 97 3.65 5.82 6.20
N ALA A 98 3.39 4.78 5.45
CA ALA A 98 4.09 3.50 5.50
C ALA A 98 4.33 2.99 4.06
N PRO A 99 5.40 2.20 3.85
CA PRO A 99 6.35 1.68 4.85
C PRO A 99 7.34 2.73 5.34
N VAL A 100 7.89 2.51 6.54
CA VAL A 100 8.87 3.42 7.17
C VAL A 100 10.19 3.54 6.41
N ALA A 101 10.48 2.59 5.54
CA ALA A 101 11.66 2.55 4.68
C ALA A 101 11.59 3.50 3.47
N LEU A 102 10.44 4.14 3.20
CA LEU A 102 10.31 5.10 2.10
C LEU A 102 11.30 6.25 2.25
N THR A 103 12.00 6.57 1.18
CA THR A 103 12.91 7.69 1.04
C THR A 103 12.29 8.76 0.14
N GLY A 104 12.85 9.98 0.12
CA GLY A 104 12.34 11.07 -0.73
C GLY A 104 11.15 11.82 -0.14
N VAL A 105 10.68 11.46 1.06
CA VAL A 105 9.58 12.17 1.73
C VAL A 105 10.10 13.51 2.27
N SER A 106 9.43 14.60 1.90
CA SER A 106 9.65 15.95 2.41
C SER A 106 8.32 16.54 2.87
N VAL A 107 8.21 16.77 4.18
CA VAL A 107 6.99 17.33 4.78
C VAL A 107 7.35 18.51 5.66
N ASP A 108 6.89 19.69 5.27
CA ASP A 108 6.96 20.92 6.06
C ASP A 108 5.70 21.79 5.84
N ASN A 109 5.73 23.05 6.24
CA ASN A 109 4.60 23.96 6.04
C ASN A 109 4.43 24.36 4.56
N ALA A 110 5.45 24.26 3.73
CA ALA A 110 5.45 24.67 2.32
C ALA A 110 5.25 23.50 1.36
N ALA A 111 5.85 22.34 1.66
CA ALA A 111 5.82 21.16 0.82
C ALA A 111 5.41 19.91 1.61
N LYS A 112 4.63 19.05 0.98
CA LYS A 112 4.25 17.74 1.51
C LYS A 112 4.28 16.76 0.35
N THR A 113 5.48 16.30 0.01
CA THR A 113 5.73 15.47 -1.17
C THR A 113 6.54 14.23 -0.84
N LEU A 114 6.33 13.19 -1.62
CA LEU A 114 7.23 12.06 -1.79
C LEU A 114 7.77 12.15 -3.21
N ALA A 115 9.06 12.44 -3.34
CA ALA A 115 9.72 12.60 -4.62
C ALA A 115 10.23 11.26 -5.14
N ASP A 116 10.25 11.12 -6.47
CA ASP A 116 10.90 10.03 -7.20
C ASP A 116 10.46 8.62 -6.76
N PHE A 117 9.20 8.46 -6.32
CA PHE A 117 8.71 7.13 -5.94
C PHE A 117 8.66 6.22 -7.17
N ALA A 118 9.23 5.03 -7.02
CA ALA A 118 9.16 3.97 -8.01
C ALA A 118 8.86 2.64 -7.33
N PRO A 119 7.82 1.90 -7.76
CA PRO A 119 7.64 0.51 -7.34
C PRO A 119 8.87 -0.33 -7.67
N ALA A 120 9.19 -1.32 -6.84
CA ALA A 120 10.31 -2.21 -7.12
C ALA A 120 10.16 -2.87 -8.51
N ALA A 121 11.28 -3.01 -9.22
CA ALA A 121 11.28 -3.63 -10.55
C ALA A 121 10.83 -5.10 -10.51
N SER A 122 11.19 -5.83 -9.46
CA SER A 122 10.66 -7.17 -9.16
C SER A 122 9.27 -7.04 -8.55
N VAL A 123 8.26 -7.61 -9.19
CA VAL A 123 6.87 -7.61 -8.68
C VAL A 123 6.76 -8.28 -7.31
N ALA A 124 7.61 -9.29 -7.03
CA ALA A 124 7.62 -9.97 -5.74
C ALA A 124 8.13 -9.09 -4.59
N ASP A 125 8.93 -8.06 -4.90
CA ASP A 125 9.54 -7.15 -3.93
C ASP A 125 8.77 -5.81 -3.80
N GLN A 126 7.68 -5.66 -4.55
CA GLN A 126 6.84 -4.48 -4.47
C GLN A 126 6.14 -4.40 -3.11
N VAL A 127 6.12 -3.22 -2.54
CA VAL A 127 5.47 -2.94 -1.27
C VAL A 127 4.37 -1.91 -1.47
N ASP A 128 3.32 -2.06 -0.68
CA ASP A 128 2.22 -1.13 -0.67
C ASP A 128 2.62 0.21 -0.06
N PHE A 129 2.19 1.30 -0.67
CA PHE A 129 2.32 2.65 -0.15
C PHE A 129 0.98 3.14 0.36
N VAL A 130 0.89 3.37 1.67
CA VAL A 130 -0.29 3.95 2.32
C VAL A 130 0.05 5.27 2.99
N ALA A 131 -0.88 6.21 2.98
CA ALA A 131 -0.71 7.50 3.64
C ALA A 131 -2.01 7.99 4.27
N ALA A 132 -1.85 8.78 5.35
CA ALA A 132 -2.92 9.42 6.08
C ALA A 132 -2.56 10.86 6.42
N THR A 133 -3.55 11.72 6.52
CA THR A 133 -3.43 13.07 7.09
C THR A 133 -4.45 13.24 8.20
N ALA A 134 -4.09 13.94 9.26
CA ALA A 134 -4.98 14.28 10.35
C ALA A 134 -4.59 15.60 10.99
N SER A 135 -5.41 16.09 11.89
CA SER A 135 -5.08 17.21 12.77
C SER A 135 -5.48 16.87 14.21
N GLY A 136 -4.84 17.48 15.16
CA GLY A 136 -5.15 17.29 16.56
C GLY A 136 -4.59 18.40 17.44
N SER A 137 -5.05 18.41 18.67
CA SER A 137 -4.62 19.35 19.70
C SER A 137 -4.54 18.62 21.06
N LYS A 138 -4.22 19.33 22.10
CA LYS A 138 -4.22 18.80 23.48
C LYS A 138 -5.56 18.15 23.87
N ALA A 139 -6.66 18.48 23.21
CA ALA A 139 -7.96 17.83 23.41
C ALA A 139 -7.94 16.33 23.04
N ASN A 140 -6.99 15.89 22.22
CA ASN A 140 -6.80 14.47 21.84
C ASN A 140 -5.90 13.68 22.81
N GLU A 141 -5.44 14.30 23.89
CA GLU A 141 -4.45 13.73 24.82
C GLU A 141 -4.86 12.38 25.43
N THR A 142 -6.17 12.15 25.61
CA THR A 142 -6.70 10.89 26.18
C THR A 142 -7.28 9.96 25.12
N SER A 143 -7.74 10.51 23.98
CA SER A 143 -8.39 9.73 22.93
C SER A 143 -7.45 9.23 21.84
N GLY A 144 -6.25 9.81 21.74
CA GLY A 144 -5.37 9.64 20.60
C GLY A 144 -5.89 10.34 19.33
N VAL A 145 -5.06 10.43 18.30
CA VAL A 145 -5.43 10.95 16.98
C VAL A 145 -5.79 9.79 16.06
N ALA A 146 -6.99 9.84 15.49
CA ALA A 146 -7.41 8.84 14.51
C ALA A 146 -6.71 9.08 13.16
N LEU A 147 -6.02 8.07 12.64
CA LEU A 147 -5.44 8.03 11.31
C LEU A 147 -6.21 7.04 10.43
N THR A 148 -6.63 7.51 9.26
CA THR A 148 -7.21 6.67 8.21
C THR A 148 -6.20 6.57 7.08
N PHE A 149 -5.48 5.47 7.01
CA PHE A 149 -4.57 5.20 5.92
C PHE A 149 -5.34 4.77 4.68
N ASN A 150 -4.94 5.28 3.53
CA ASN A 150 -5.48 4.90 2.24
C ASN A 150 -4.34 4.43 1.33
N HIS A 151 -4.59 3.39 0.55
CA HIS A 151 -3.68 2.92 -0.49
C HIS A 151 -3.46 4.02 -1.54
N LYS A 152 -2.21 4.23 -1.92
CA LYS A 152 -1.82 5.25 -2.91
C LYS A 152 -1.43 4.65 -4.24
N LEU A 153 -1.34 3.33 -4.32
CA LEU A 153 -1.09 2.55 -5.52
C LEU A 153 -2.38 1.91 -6.05
N SER A 154 -2.31 1.39 -7.25
CA SER A 154 -3.31 0.48 -7.83
C SER A 154 -2.78 -0.94 -7.78
N GLN A 155 -3.64 -1.89 -7.41
CA GLN A 155 -3.31 -3.31 -7.39
C GLN A 155 -3.74 -3.96 -8.70
N ILE A 156 -2.80 -4.58 -9.41
CA ILE A 156 -3.03 -5.19 -10.71
C ILE A 156 -2.84 -6.70 -10.60
N GLN A 157 -3.90 -7.45 -10.87
CA GLN A 157 -3.93 -8.90 -10.90
C GLN A 157 -4.17 -9.36 -12.33
N ILE A 158 -3.46 -10.41 -12.77
CA ILE A 158 -3.57 -10.92 -14.13
C ILE A 158 -3.73 -12.43 -14.08
N LYS A 159 -4.82 -12.91 -14.69
CA LYS A 159 -5.08 -14.33 -14.93
C LYS A 159 -5.17 -14.59 -16.42
N ALA A 160 -4.87 -15.81 -16.84
CA ALA A 160 -5.08 -16.24 -18.22
C ALA A 160 -5.74 -17.61 -18.29
N LYS A 161 -6.49 -17.83 -19.35
CA LYS A 161 -7.15 -19.10 -19.65
C LYS A 161 -7.18 -19.40 -21.15
N ASN A 162 -7.31 -20.68 -21.48
CA ASN A 162 -7.60 -21.17 -22.82
C ASN A 162 -8.54 -22.37 -22.72
N ALA A 163 -9.68 -22.30 -23.41
CA ALA A 163 -10.63 -23.41 -23.55
C ALA A 163 -10.71 -23.94 -24.98
N HIS A 164 -9.81 -23.52 -25.90
CA HIS A 164 -9.79 -23.98 -27.26
C HIS A 164 -9.13 -25.36 -27.37
N GLU A 165 -9.88 -26.35 -27.87
CA GLU A 165 -9.39 -27.73 -27.95
C GLU A 165 -8.33 -27.96 -29.05
N GLY A 166 -8.21 -27.05 -30.04
CA GLY A 166 -7.29 -27.19 -31.17
C GLY A 166 -5.89 -26.60 -30.96
N TYR A 167 -5.65 -25.89 -29.84
CA TYR A 167 -4.37 -25.25 -29.55
C TYR A 167 -4.00 -25.34 -28.07
N THR A 168 -2.74 -25.67 -27.82
CA THR A 168 -2.13 -25.64 -26.47
C THR A 168 -1.30 -24.38 -26.34
N TYR A 169 -1.61 -23.55 -25.34
CA TYR A 169 -0.85 -22.35 -24.96
C TYR A 169 -0.02 -22.66 -23.73
N THR A 170 1.28 -22.46 -23.84
CA THR A 170 2.24 -22.64 -22.73
C THR A 170 2.94 -21.30 -22.48
N VAL A 171 2.72 -20.72 -21.30
CA VAL A 171 3.25 -19.40 -20.91
C VAL A 171 4.46 -19.59 -20.02
N LYS A 172 5.57 -18.91 -20.34
CA LYS A 172 6.85 -18.96 -19.62
C LYS A 172 7.17 -17.66 -18.87
N GLY A 173 6.40 -16.62 -19.12
CA GLY A 173 6.54 -15.33 -18.45
C GLY A 173 5.47 -14.35 -18.85
N ILE A 174 5.40 -13.25 -18.11
CA ILE A 174 4.51 -12.12 -18.37
C ILE A 174 5.26 -10.83 -18.10
N ARG A 175 4.90 -9.76 -18.82
CA ARG A 175 5.31 -8.41 -18.47
C ARG A 175 4.17 -7.42 -18.63
N ILE A 176 4.20 -6.38 -17.81
CA ILE A 176 3.38 -5.17 -17.92
C ILE A 176 4.32 -4.12 -18.51
N SER A 177 4.06 -3.64 -19.71
CA SER A 177 4.98 -2.80 -20.47
C SER A 177 4.39 -1.44 -20.78
N ASN A 178 5.30 -0.46 -21.00
CA ASN A 178 5.01 0.90 -21.39
C ASN A 178 4.09 1.63 -20.38
N VAL A 179 4.36 1.47 -19.10
CA VAL A 179 3.66 2.17 -18.01
C VAL A 179 4.56 3.19 -17.33
N VAL A 180 3.97 4.17 -16.65
CA VAL A 180 4.72 5.08 -15.79
C VAL A 180 5.18 4.32 -14.57
N GLY A 181 6.50 4.27 -14.37
CA GLY A 181 7.14 3.55 -13.27
C GLY A 181 7.81 4.43 -12.23
N GLN A 182 7.76 5.77 -12.39
CA GLN A 182 8.29 6.73 -11.41
C GLN A 182 7.48 8.01 -11.45
N ALA A 183 7.12 8.54 -10.27
CA ALA A 183 6.40 9.81 -10.15
C ALA A 183 6.52 10.39 -8.74
N ASP A 184 6.20 11.68 -8.61
CA ASP A 184 6.07 12.36 -7.33
C ASP A 184 4.64 12.22 -6.79
N PHE A 185 4.52 12.09 -5.47
CA PHE A 185 3.23 12.07 -4.79
C PHE A 185 3.05 13.29 -3.89
N ASN A 186 1.90 13.93 -3.95
CA ASN A 186 1.56 15.06 -3.11
C ASN A 186 0.58 14.64 -2.00
N PHE A 187 1.02 14.70 -0.73
CA PHE A 187 0.20 14.32 0.42
C PHE A 187 -0.99 15.26 0.67
N THR A 188 -0.90 16.53 0.25
CA THR A 188 -1.99 17.50 0.45
C THR A 188 -3.16 17.24 -0.48
N THR A 189 -2.87 17.01 -1.76
CA THR A 189 -3.89 16.70 -2.77
C THR A 189 -4.21 15.23 -2.87
N SER A 190 -3.38 14.38 -2.24
CA SER A 190 -3.44 12.91 -2.33
C SER A 190 -3.39 12.42 -3.78
N ALA A 191 -2.53 13.03 -4.59
CA ALA A 191 -2.43 12.77 -6.03
C ALA A 191 -0.99 12.55 -6.47
N TRP A 192 -0.83 11.75 -7.52
CA TRP A 192 0.42 11.56 -8.25
C TRP A 192 0.58 12.66 -9.29
N ASP A 193 1.80 13.16 -9.44
CA ASP A 193 2.16 14.07 -10.54
C ASP A 193 2.76 13.26 -11.69
N LEU A 194 2.00 13.15 -12.77
CA LEU A 194 2.37 12.42 -13.98
C LEU A 194 2.64 13.37 -15.17
N THR A 195 2.78 14.67 -14.93
CA THR A 195 2.80 15.70 -16.00
C THR A 195 3.91 15.46 -17.01
N ASP A 196 5.10 15.10 -16.56
CA ASP A 196 6.28 14.85 -17.42
C ASP A 196 6.77 13.39 -17.30
N ALA A 197 5.94 12.50 -16.75
CA ALA A 197 6.33 11.12 -16.51
C ALA A 197 6.37 10.31 -17.80
N ALA A 198 7.47 9.56 -18.01
CA ALA A 198 7.65 8.71 -19.18
C ALA A 198 7.02 7.33 -18.95
N ALA A 199 6.14 6.90 -19.84
CA ALA A 199 5.54 5.58 -19.84
C ALA A 199 6.42 4.55 -20.57
N THR A 200 7.59 4.27 -20.01
CA THR A 200 8.61 3.38 -20.63
C THR A 200 9.02 2.22 -19.73
N THR A 201 8.44 2.12 -18.54
CA THR A 201 8.79 1.08 -17.57
C THR A 201 8.14 -0.26 -17.93
N GLN A 202 8.87 -1.33 -17.63
CA GLN A 202 8.40 -2.70 -17.75
C GLN A 202 8.58 -3.43 -16.41
N TYR A 203 7.55 -4.17 -16.04
CA TYR A 203 7.58 -5.10 -14.90
C TYR A 203 7.43 -6.52 -15.45
N GLN A 204 8.51 -7.30 -15.41
CA GLN A 204 8.57 -8.64 -15.97
C GLN A 204 8.62 -9.71 -14.87
N VAL A 205 7.92 -10.80 -15.11
CA VAL A 205 7.96 -12.02 -14.29
C VAL A 205 8.24 -13.20 -15.18
N ASP A 206 9.36 -13.88 -14.93
CA ASP A 206 9.73 -15.13 -15.59
C ASP A 206 9.35 -16.31 -14.71
N PHE A 207 8.72 -17.32 -15.30
CA PHE A 207 8.27 -18.49 -14.55
C PHE A 207 9.39 -19.54 -14.49
N ALA A 208 9.60 -20.10 -13.31
CA ALA A 208 10.58 -21.20 -13.12
C ALA A 208 10.22 -22.44 -13.94
N ALA A 209 8.95 -22.69 -14.19
CA ALA A 209 8.43 -23.71 -15.10
C ALA A 209 7.30 -23.13 -15.93
N PRO A 210 7.19 -23.50 -17.22
CA PRO A 210 6.09 -23.03 -18.06
C PRO A 210 4.72 -23.47 -17.52
N VAL A 211 3.71 -22.61 -17.71
CA VAL A 211 2.33 -22.84 -17.29
C VAL A 211 1.48 -23.11 -18.53
N THR A 212 0.90 -24.31 -18.62
CA THR A 212 -0.08 -24.63 -19.69
C THR A 212 -1.44 -24.09 -19.27
N LEU A 213 -2.05 -23.28 -20.16
CA LEU A 213 -3.37 -22.70 -19.93
C LEU A 213 -4.46 -23.74 -20.15
N ALA A 214 -5.49 -23.69 -19.31
CA ALA A 214 -6.68 -24.51 -19.36
C ALA A 214 -7.94 -23.62 -19.36
N ALA A 215 -9.12 -24.23 -19.38
CA ALA A 215 -10.40 -23.53 -19.32
C ALA A 215 -10.57 -22.75 -17.99
N GLU A 216 -9.96 -23.21 -16.90
CA GLU A 216 -9.89 -22.47 -15.65
C GLU A 216 -8.75 -21.47 -15.70
N ALA A 217 -9.04 -20.22 -15.30
CA ALA A 217 -8.07 -19.16 -15.33
C ALA A 217 -7.03 -19.28 -14.20
N VAL A 218 -5.75 -19.21 -14.55
CA VAL A 218 -4.61 -19.29 -13.63
C VAL A 218 -3.97 -17.92 -13.44
N SER A 219 -3.47 -17.62 -12.22
CA SER A 219 -2.72 -16.41 -11.94
C SER A 219 -1.35 -16.43 -12.62
N LEU A 220 -0.97 -15.29 -13.22
CA LEU A 220 0.31 -15.13 -13.90
C LEU A 220 1.31 -14.26 -13.11
N LEU A 221 0.92 -13.68 -11.97
CA LEU A 221 1.81 -12.92 -11.12
C LEU A 221 2.21 -13.73 -9.89
N PRO A 222 3.39 -13.45 -9.28
CA PRO A 222 3.82 -14.12 -8.06
C PRO A 222 2.75 -13.99 -6.97
N ALA A 223 2.50 -15.10 -6.27
CA ALA A 223 1.52 -15.12 -5.20
C ALA A 223 1.98 -14.24 -4.03
N ASN A 224 1.32 -13.11 -3.84
CA ASN A 224 1.59 -12.13 -2.79
C ASN A 224 0.31 -11.63 -2.10
N ILE A 225 -0.88 -12.10 -2.52
CA ILE A 225 -2.14 -11.84 -1.85
C ILE A 225 -2.43 -12.99 -0.89
N VAL A 226 -2.43 -12.71 0.39
CA VAL A 226 -2.76 -13.66 1.46
C VAL A 226 -4.24 -13.49 1.82
N VAL A 227 -5.06 -14.49 1.65
CA VAL A 227 -6.51 -14.47 1.93
C VAL A 227 -6.79 -14.79 3.39
N ASP A 228 -5.96 -15.60 4.00
CA ASP A 228 -5.87 -15.85 5.44
C ASP A 228 -4.41 -16.21 5.77
N GLU A 229 -4.04 -16.30 7.02
CA GLU A 229 -2.63 -16.50 7.46
C GLU A 229 -1.93 -17.72 6.83
N ALA A 230 -2.64 -18.57 6.12
CA ALA A 230 -2.13 -19.83 5.56
C ALA A 230 -2.23 -19.94 4.04
N THR A 231 -3.02 -19.10 3.35
CA THR A 231 -3.35 -19.33 1.94
C THR A 231 -3.04 -18.12 1.07
N VAL A 232 -1.93 -18.20 0.32
CA VAL A 232 -1.60 -17.24 -0.75
C VAL A 232 -2.26 -17.72 -2.03
N THR A 233 -3.28 -17.02 -2.52
CA THR A 233 -4.14 -17.52 -3.60
C THR A 233 -3.98 -16.82 -4.93
N SER A 234 -3.41 -15.61 -4.96
CA SER A 234 -3.18 -14.87 -6.21
C SER A 234 -1.98 -13.93 -6.09
N GLY A 235 -1.48 -13.47 -7.22
CA GLY A 235 -0.41 -12.50 -7.29
C GLY A 235 -0.91 -11.16 -7.80
N SER A 236 -0.24 -10.08 -7.38
CA SER A 236 -0.51 -8.74 -7.86
C SER A 236 0.75 -7.92 -8.05
N ALA A 237 0.70 -6.95 -8.98
CA ALA A 237 1.64 -5.85 -9.05
C ALA A 237 1.01 -4.60 -8.41
N MET A 238 1.82 -3.83 -7.68
CA MET A 238 1.42 -2.57 -7.04
C MET A 238 2.04 -1.42 -7.82
N LEU A 239 1.25 -0.74 -8.63
CA LEU A 239 1.72 0.21 -9.64
C LEU A 239 1.16 1.61 -9.39
N ILE A 240 1.86 2.62 -9.91
CA ILE A 240 1.41 4.01 -9.87
C ILE A 240 0.09 4.15 -10.62
N PRO A 241 -0.95 4.75 -10.00
CA PRO A 241 -2.22 5.04 -10.65
C PRO A 241 -2.04 5.94 -11.87
N GLN A 242 -2.62 5.56 -13.00
CA GLN A 242 -2.43 6.27 -14.26
C GLN A 242 -3.56 5.98 -15.25
N ALA A 243 -3.90 6.98 -16.07
CA ALA A 243 -4.88 6.85 -17.14
C ALA A 243 -4.19 6.30 -18.40
N LEU A 244 -4.20 4.98 -18.62
CA LEU A 244 -3.46 4.33 -19.69
C LEU A 244 -3.85 4.86 -21.08
N ALA A 245 -5.11 5.22 -21.29
CA ALA A 245 -5.56 5.77 -22.57
C ALA A 245 -4.96 7.13 -22.96
N THR A 246 -4.35 7.86 -22.01
CA THR A 246 -3.84 9.23 -22.23
C THR A 246 -2.39 9.43 -21.82
N VAL A 247 -1.94 8.74 -20.77
CA VAL A 247 -0.59 8.89 -20.22
C VAL A 247 0.33 7.77 -20.70
N ALA A 248 -0.21 6.56 -20.88
CA ALA A 248 0.52 5.36 -21.26
C ALA A 248 -0.19 4.64 -22.43
N THR A 249 -0.33 5.32 -23.57
CA THR A 249 -1.14 4.87 -24.71
C THR A 249 -0.67 3.56 -25.34
N ASP A 250 0.60 3.20 -25.16
CA ASP A 250 1.18 1.95 -25.67
C ASP A 250 1.26 0.85 -24.60
N ALA A 251 0.59 1.07 -23.44
CA ALA A 251 0.58 0.11 -22.35
C ALA A 251 -0.01 -1.24 -22.79
N ALA A 252 0.64 -2.32 -22.38
CA ALA A 252 0.22 -3.67 -22.74
C ALA A 252 0.58 -4.69 -21.66
N PHE A 253 -0.20 -5.76 -21.59
CA PHE A 253 0.27 -7.04 -21.08
C PHE A 253 0.93 -7.80 -22.22
N GLU A 254 2.05 -8.44 -21.94
CA GLU A 254 2.75 -9.24 -22.91
C GLU A 254 3.05 -10.62 -22.31
N LEU A 255 2.56 -11.67 -22.97
CA LEU A 255 2.78 -13.04 -22.57
C LEU A 255 3.97 -13.62 -23.34
N TYR A 256 4.96 -14.18 -22.65
CA TYR A 256 6.01 -14.99 -23.26
C TYR A 256 5.48 -16.41 -23.45
N VAL A 257 4.98 -16.71 -24.64
CA VAL A 257 4.13 -17.86 -24.90
C VAL A 257 4.61 -18.69 -26.11
N ASN A 258 4.41 -19.98 -26.01
CA ASN A 258 4.45 -20.94 -27.12
C ASN A 258 3.04 -21.44 -27.38
N VAL A 259 2.66 -21.55 -28.64
CA VAL A 259 1.37 -22.12 -29.05
C VAL A 259 1.59 -23.25 -30.05
N VAL A 260 1.05 -24.41 -29.72
CA VAL A 260 1.14 -25.62 -30.53
C VAL A 260 -0.26 -26.08 -30.92
N SER A 261 -0.45 -26.43 -32.19
CA SER A 261 -1.71 -27.05 -32.66
C SER A 261 -1.81 -28.49 -32.18
N ASP A 262 -3.01 -29.07 -32.17
CA ASP A 262 -3.23 -30.51 -31.85
C ASP A 262 -2.44 -31.46 -32.75
N GLY A 263 -2.07 -31.03 -33.96
CA GLY A 263 -1.19 -31.78 -34.85
C GLY A 263 0.27 -31.74 -34.45
N GLY A 264 0.64 -31.07 -33.35
CA GLY A 264 2.01 -30.97 -32.84
C GLY A 264 2.86 -29.92 -33.55
N SER A 265 2.29 -29.07 -34.41
CA SER A 265 3.03 -28.01 -35.09
C SER A 265 3.00 -26.74 -34.26
N GLN A 266 4.17 -26.09 -34.09
CA GLN A 266 4.22 -24.74 -33.51
C GLN A 266 3.53 -23.74 -34.45
N VAL A 267 2.66 -22.91 -33.87
CA VAL A 267 1.92 -21.85 -34.60
C VAL A 267 2.27 -20.46 -34.09
N PHE A 268 2.87 -20.38 -32.91
CA PHE A 268 3.42 -19.13 -32.39
C PHE A 268 4.57 -19.43 -31.43
N PRO A 269 5.71 -18.73 -31.52
CA PRO A 269 6.05 -17.78 -32.58
C PRO A 269 6.13 -18.46 -33.97
N GLU A 270 6.03 -17.68 -35.05
CA GLU A 270 6.01 -18.20 -36.42
C GLU A 270 7.37 -18.73 -36.89
N THR A 271 8.45 -18.40 -36.15
CA THR A 271 9.81 -18.81 -36.48
C THR A 271 10.19 -20.07 -35.70
N ASP A 272 10.71 -21.08 -36.39
CA ASP A 272 11.20 -22.34 -35.79
C ASP A 272 12.50 -22.16 -34.96
N GLU A 273 13.10 -20.94 -34.98
CA GLU A 273 14.33 -20.61 -34.24
C GLU A 273 14.05 -20.30 -32.77
N ASP A 274 12.85 -19.81 -32.44
CA ASP A 274 12.43 -19.42 -31.10
C ASP A 274 11.32 -20.34 -30.59
N GLU A 275 11.55 -20.94 -29.43
CA GLU A 275 10.54 -21.77 -28.76
C GLU A 275 9.37 -20.94 -28.21
N TYR A 276 9.63 -19.69 -27.74
CA TYR A 276 8.64 -18.78 -27.16
C TYR A 276 8.73 -17.40 -27.80
N GLY A 277 7.61 -16.70 -27.89
CA GLY A 277 7.53 -15.32 -28.37
C GLY A 277 6.67 -14.43 -27.47
N TRP A 278 6.90 -13.11 -27.52
CA TRP A 278 6.09 -12.13 -26.80
C TRP A 278 4.81 -11.83 -27.58
N MET A 279 3.68 -12.14 -26.96
CA MET A 279 2.34 -11.85 -27.49
C MET A 279 1.77 -10.66 -26.75
N GLN A 280 1.53 -9.54 -27.48
CA GLN A 280 1.09 -8.28 -26.90
C GLN A 280 -0.43 -8.17 -26.85
N ILE A 281 -0.94 -7.69 -25.73
CA ILE A 281 -2.35 -7.43 -25.44
C ILE A 281 -2.47 -5.99 -24.95
N PRO A 282 -2.83 -5.02 -25.83
CA PRO A 282 -2.95 -3.62 -25.46
C PRO A 282 -4.00 -3.41 -24.38
N ILE A 283 -3.72 -2.51 -23.44
CA ILE A 283 -4.62 -2.13 -22.36
C ILE A 283 -4.81 -0.61 -22.31
N ASN A 284 -6.01 -0.17 -21.97
CA ASN A 284 -6.37 1.25 -21.92
C ASN A 284 -7.23 1.62 -20.70
N THR A 285 -7.26 0.75 -19.70
CA THR A 285 -8.03 0.95 -18.47
C THR A 285 -7.39 2.06 -17.62
N GLU A 286 -8.21 2.92 -17.03
CA GLU A 286 -7.72 3.86 -16.00
C GLU A 286 -7.44 3.12 -14.69
N TRP A 287 -6.22 3.27 -14.18
CA TRP A 287 -5.83 2.77 -12.86
C TRP A 287 -5.95 3.88 -11.82
N VAL A 288 -6.78 3.65 -10.80
CA VAL A 288 -7.08 4.61 -9.74
C VAL A 288 -6.50 4.10 -8.42
N ALA A 289 -5.93 5.00 -7.63
CA ALA A 289 -5.40 4.68 -6.31
C ALA A 289 -6.46 4.00 -5.41
N GLY A 290 -6.04 2.98 -4.70
CA GLY A 290 -6.92 2.23 -3.81
C GLY A 290 -7.92 1.31 -4.51
N ASN A 291 -7.72 1.03 -5.79
CA ASN A 291 -8.51 0.03 -6.52
C ASN A 291 -7.66 -1.19 -6.87
N SER A 292 -8.32 -2.34 -6.87
CA SER A 292 -7.80 -3.62 -7.36
C SER A 292 -8.43 -3.97 -8.69
N TYR A 293 -7.60 -4.29 -9.66
CA TYR A 293 -7.96 -4.62 -11.04
C TYR A 293 -7.61 -6.08 -11.31
N LEU A 294 -8.62 -6.93 -11.53
CA LEU A 294 -8.43 -8.30 -11.97
C LEU A 294 -8.67 -8.41 -13.47
N TYR A 295 -7.60 -8.61 -14.22
CA TYR A 295 -7.65 -8.91 -15.64
C TYR A 295 -7.70 -10.42 -15.86
N THR A 296 -8.66 -10.88 -16.65
CA THR A 296 -8.73 -12.27 -17.10
C THR A 296 -8.56 -12.30 -18.62
N LEU A 297 -7.39 -12.74 -19.08
CA LEU A 297 -7.02 -12.85 -20.48
C LEU A 297 -7.59 -14.17 -21.02
N ASP A 298 -8.51 -14.07 -21.97
CA ASP A 298 -9.13 -15.24 -22.61
C ASP A 298 -8.53 -15.47 -24.00
N LEU A 299 -7.68 -16.47 -24.11
CA LEU A 299 -6.99 -16.84 -25.34
C LEU A 299 -7.79 -17.85 -26.19
N THR A 300 -8.99 -18.24 -25.75
CA THR A 300 -9.82 -19.27 -26.41
C THR A 300 -10.12 -18.94 -27.87
N GLN A 301 -10.27 -17.67 -28.22
CA GLN A 301 -10.63 -17.21 -29.58
C GLN A 301 -9.64 -16.20 -30.17
N GLY A 302 -8.50 -15.95 -29.50
CA GLY A 302 -7.62 -14.86 -29.87
C GLY A 302 -6.32 -15.26 -30.55
N SER A 303 -5.60 -14.25 -31.05
CA SER A 303 -4.22 -14.28 -31.52
C SER A 303 -3.95 -15.19 -32.72
N VAL A 304 -3.69 -16.48 -32.52
CA VAL A 304 -3.34 -17.43 -33.59
C VAL A 304 -4.49 -17.70 -34.58
N LEU A 305 -5.70 -17.35 -34.20
CA LEU A 305 -6.89 -17.45 -35.09
C LEU A 305 -7.17 -16.14 -35.83
N GLY A 306 -6.33 -15.13 -35.73
CA GLY A 306 -6.49 -13.82 -36.35
C GLY A 306 -7.47 -12.87 -35.64
N GLU A 307 -8.01 -13.31 -34.50
CA GLU A 307 -8.88 -12.48 -33.66
C GLU A 307 -8.10 -11.85 -32.48
N PRO A 308 -8.42 -10.63 -32.06
CA PRO A 308 -7.82 -10.04 -30.89
C PRO A 308 -8.08 -10.87 -29.62
N ILE A 309 -7.09 -11.00 -28.76
CA ILE A 309 -7.26 -11.59 -27.43
C ILE A 309 -8.27 -10.74 -26.67
N LYS A 310 -9.33 -11.38 -26.19
CA LYS A 310 -10.33 -10.74 -25.35
C LYS A 310 -9.91 -10.81 -23.89
N PHE A 311 -10.16 -9.76 -23.15
CA PHE A 311 -10.01 -9.79 -21.70
C PHE A 311 -11.21 -9.13 -21.04
N THR A 312 -11.49 -9.56 -19.83
CA THR A 312 -12.42 -8.90 -18.92
C THR A 312 -11.63 -8.25 -17.80
N THR A 313 -12.08 -7.07 -17.38
CA THR A 313 -11.52 -6.37 -16.22
C THR A 313 -12.58 -6.31 -15.15
N GLU A 314 -12.30 -6.88 -14.00
CA GLU A 314 -13.10 -6.70 -12.80
C GLU A 314 -12.39 -5.66 -11.91
N VAL A 315 -13.11 -4.60 -11.55
CA VAL A 315 -12.59 -3.53 -10.71
C VAL A 315 -13.30 -3.58 -9.36
N THR A 316 -12.54 -3.76 -8.32
CA THR A 316 -13.05 -3.69 -6.95
C THR A 316 -12.30 -2.61 -6.18
N ALA A 317 -12.96 -1.96 -5.23
CA ALA A 317 -12.23 -1.12 -4.30
C ALA A 317 -11.21 -2.02 -3.58
N TRP A 318 -9.95 -1.61 -3.63
CA TRP A 318 -8.94 -2.20 -2.77
C TRP A 318 -9.35 -1.83 -1.35
N PRO A 319 -9.65 -2.82 -0.49
CA PRO A 319 -10.34 -2.51 0.74
C PRO A 319 -9.58 -1.46 1.56
N SER A 320 -10.05 -0.23 1.52
CA SER A 320 -9.54 0.83 2.39
C SER A 320 -9.92 0.55 3.83
N PRO A 321 -9.13 1.01 4.84
CA PRO A 321 -9.44 0.90 6.24
C PRO A 321 -10.88 1.32 6.54
N ALA A 322 -11.73 0.40 7.04
CA ALA A 322 -13.14 0.66 7.25
C ALA A 322 -13.31 1.83 8.23
N THR A 323 -14.07 2.83 7.79
CA THR A 323 -14.66 3.81 8.67
C THR A 323 -15.73 3.10 9.52
N GLY A 324 -15.45 2.92 10.81
CA GLY A 324 -16.45 2.45 11.75
C GLY A 324 -15.91 1.50 12.81
N VAL A 325 -15.18 2.03 13.77
CA VAL A 325 -15.13 1.40 15.09
C VAL A 325 -16.42 1.85 15.80
N ASN A 326 -17.38 0.96 15.97
CA ASN A 326 -18.33 1.07 17.07
C ASN A 326 -17.45 1.06 18.33
N ILE A 327 -17.28 2.23 18.93
CA ILE A 327 -16.79 2.36 20.29
C ILE A 327 -17.89 1.70 21.13
N PRO A 328 -17.63 0.60 21.86
CA PRO A 328 -18.58 0.18 22.89
C PRO A 328 -18.69 1.37 23.84
N GLU A 329 -19.90 1.90 24.02
CA GLU A 329 -20.19 2.82 25.10
C GLU A 329 -19.64 2.18 26.37
N VAL A 330 -18.75 2.89 27.05
CA VAL A 330 -18.35 2.55 28.40
C VAL A 330 -19.63 2.75 29.20
N GLU A 331 -20.28 1.66 29.63
CA GLU A 331 -21.35 1.73 30.62
C GLU A 331 -20.77 2.45 31.83
N GLU A 332 -21.24 3.68 32.09
CA GLU A 332 -20.99 4.35 33.36
C GLU A 332 -21.56 3.43 34.45
N GLU A 333 -20.66 2.82 35.21
CA GLU A 333 -21.05 2.16 36.45
C GLU A 333 -21.75 3.20 37.33
N THR A 334 -23.06 3.09 37.43
CA THR A 334 -23.87 3.85 38.38
C THR A 334 -23.36 3.53 39.79
N PRO A 335 -22.96 4.54 40.58
CA PRO A 335 -22.54 4.27 41.97
C PRO A 335 -23.69 3.57 42.73
N ALA A 336 -23.39 2.43 43.33
CA ALA A 336 -24.29 1.74 44.16
C ALA A 336 -24.72 2.65 45.33
N GLU A 337 -26.01 3.04 45.38
CA GLU A 337 -26.60 3.70 46.54
C GLU A 337 -26.41 2.78 47.75
N GLY A 338 -25.65 3.27 48.73
CA GLY A 338 -25.46 2.61 50.01
C GLY A 338 -26.74 2.63 50.84
N ILE A 339 -27.07 1.50 51.39
CA ILE A 339 -28.01 1.33 52.49
C ILE A 339 -27.27 1.51 53.81
#